data_e7fc4301f2934dd62502569d9c2b254e
#
_entry.id   e7fc4301f2934dd62502569d9c2b254e
#
_cell.length_a   1.000
_cell.length_b   1.000
_cell.length_c   1.000
_cell.angle_alpha   90.00
_cell.angle_beta   90.00
_cell.angle_gamma   90.00
#
_symmetry.space_group_name_H-M   'P 1'
#
loop_
_entity.id
_entity.type
_entity.pdbx_description
1 polymer ?
#
loop_
_entity_poly.entity_id
_entity_poly.type
_entity_poly.pdbx_seq_one_letter_code
_entity_poly.pdbx_strand_id
1 'polypeptide(L)'
;SRLYQQAEQWRDLIDVLRRQAEWSQGDDRKSLLFRIGEIQQSLLSDSDAAIATYREILDSDAQEVRALDALESLHVAKEQWTDLIGILRRRVDLAADSQTRRDLLWRIAEVIEVKLADRDEAITGYGVILSERAEDVPAIDALARLYESAEQHSNLLDMLERRLPLTHEVP
;
A
#
# COMPACT_ATOMS: atom_id res chain seq x y z
N SER A 1 -13.35 -11.67 34.16
CA SER A 1 -11.99 -12.23 34.05
C SER A 1 -10.98 -11.08 33.88
N ARG A 2 -9.73 -11.33 34.26
CA ARG A 2 -8.64 -10.30 34.24
C ARG A 2 -8.47 -9.63 32.87
N LEU A 3 -8.60 -10.37 31.78
CA LEU A 3 -8.52 -9.88 30.40
C LEU A 3 -9.66 -8.91 30.05
N TYR A 4 -10.88 -9.16 30.52
CA TYR A 4 -12.02 -8.26 30.32
C TYR A 4 -11.82 -6.91 31.03
N GLN A 5 -11.30 -6.93 32.26
CA GLN A 5 -11.01 -5.72 33.03
C GLN A 5 -9.89 -4.90 32.38
N GLN A 6 -8.88 -5.55 31.83
CA GLN A 6 -7.81 -4.84 31.07
C GLN A 6 -8.37 -4.20 29.79
N ALA A 7 -9.22 -4.90 29.04
CA ALA A 7 -9.83 -4.34 27.84
C ALA A 7 -10.73 -3.13 28.13
N GLU A 8 -11.48 -3.13 29.25
CA GLU A 8 -12.26 -1.96 29.68
C GLU A 8 -11.36 -0.80 30.04
N GLN A 9 -10.26 -1.00 30.76
CA GLN A 9 -9.30 0.06 31.08
C GLN A 9 -8.68 0.71 29.83
N TRP A 10 -8.41 -0.09 28.78
CA TRP A 10 -7.91 0.45 27.51
C TRP A 10 -8.96 1.26 26.77
N ARG A 11 -10.22 0.86 26.80
CA ARG A 11 -11.32 1.65 26.23
C ARG A 11 -11.52 2.97 26.96
N ASP A 12 -11.52 2.95 28.29
CA ASP A 12 -11.58 4.18 29.10
C ASP A 12 -10.42 5.12 28.79
N LEU A 13 -9.21 4.59 28.60
CA LEU A 13 -8.05 5.38 28.20
C LEU A 13 -8.24 5.99 26.80
N ILE A 14 -8.75 5.24 25.84
CA ILE A 14 -9.07 5.77 24.49
C ILE A 14 -10.06 6.90 24.58
N ASP A 15 -11.11 6.81 25.40
CA ASP A 15 -12.11 7.86 25.57
C ASP A 15 -11.48 9.15 26.15
N VAL A 16 -10.56 9.02 27.11
CA VAL A 16 -9.80 10.16 27.64
C VAL A 16 -8.92 10.79 26.55
N LEU A 17 -8.16 9.96 25.79
CA LEU A 17 -7.29 10.43 24.72
C LEU A 17 -8.09 11.09 23.59
N ARG A 18 -9.27 10.57 23.25
CA ARG A 18 -10.15 11.19 22.25
C ARG A 18 -10.62 12.57 22.66
N ARG A 19 -11.07 12.72 23.92
CA ARG A 19 -11.45 14.05 24.46
C ARG A 19 -10.27 15.03 24.44
N GLN A 20 -9.07 14.56 24.75
CA GLN A 20 -7.86 15.40 24.65
C GLN A 20 -7.58 15.80 23.20
N ALA A 21 -7.73 14.87 22.25
CA ALA A 21 -7.54 15.13 20.82
C ALA A 21 -8.54 16.16 20.25
N GLU A 22 -9.78 16.19 20.76
CA GLU A 22 -10.79 17.19 20.37
C GLU A 22 -10.37 18.64 20.72
N TRP A 23 -9.61 18.81 21.80
CA TRP A 23 -9.12 20.12 22.25
C TRP A 23 -7.70 20.44 21.77
N SER A 24 -7.02 19.48 21.14
CA SER A 24 -5.65 19.61 20.63
C SER A 24 -5.65 19.87 19.12
N GLN A 25 -4.57 20.48 18.62
CA GLN A 25 -4.39 20.76 17.20
C GLN A 25 -2.99 20.35 16.73
N GLY A 26 -2.82 20.21 15.41
CA GLY A 26 -1.51 19.94 14.81
C GLY A 26 -0.88 18.63 15.32
N ASP A 27 0.42 18.69 15.67
CA ASP A 27 1.20 17.52 16.07
C ASP A 27 0.76 16.91 17.40
N ASP A 28 0.22 17.70 18.32
CA ASP A 28 -0.31 17.18 19.59
C ASP A 28 -1.52 16.27 19.35
N ARG A 29 -2.47 16.73 18.52
CA ARG A 29 -3.62 15.93 18.13
C ARG A 29 -3.19 14.65 17.40
N LYS A 30 -2.26 14.77 16.46
CA LYS A 30 -1.71 13.65 15.71
C LYS A 30 -1.08 12.61 16.63
N SER A 31 -0.27 13.03 17.60
CA SER A 31 0.36 12.16 18.58
C SER A 31 -0.65 11.39 19.44
N LEU A 32 -1.75 12.04 19.84
CA LEU A 32 -2.85 11.38 20.57
C LEU A 32 -3.56 10.34 19.70
N LEU A 33 -3.83 10.66 18.44
CA LEU A 33 -4.46 9.73 17.50
C LEU A 33 -3.55 8.51 17.22
N PHE A 34 -2.25 8.70 17.08
CA PHE A 34 -1.32 7.56 16.98
C PHE A 34 -1.39 6.64 18.19
N ARG A 35 -1.40 7.22 19.39
CA ARG A 35 -1.51 6.43 20.62
C ARG A 35 -2.83 5.64 20.69
N ILE A 36 -3.93 6.25 20.26
CA ILE A 36 -5.24 5.58 20.17
C ILE A 36 -5.17 4.40 19.19
N GLY A 37 -4.66 4.62 17.97
CA GLY A 37 -4.52 3.59 16.95
C GLY A 37 -3.64 2.41 17.41
N GLU A 38 -2.53 2.69 18.09
CA GLU A 38 -1.64 1.67 18.65
C GLU A 38 -2.34 0.84 19.74
N ILE A 39 -3.12 1.46 20.63
CA ILE A 39 -3.92 0.74 21.64
C ILE A 39 -4.97 -0.15 20.97
N GLN A 40 -5.69 0.39 19.99
CA GLN A 40 -6.72 -0.36 19.25
C GLN A 40 -6.13 -1.56 18.55
N GLN A 41 -5.02 -1.38 17.85
CA GLN A 41 -4.35 -2.44 17.09
C GLN A 41 -3.71 -3.50 17.99
N SER A 42 -2.90 -3.08 18.98
CA SER A 42 -2.00 -3.98 19.68
C SER A 42 -2.59 -4.55 20.97
N LEU A 43 -3.44 -3.79 21.67
CA LEU A 43 -3.98 -4.19 22.98
C LEU A 43 -5.42 -4.67 22.91
N LEU A 44 -6.22 -4.09 22.01
CA LEU A 44 -7.60 -4.50 21.78
C LEU A 44 -7.78 -5.46 20.61
N SER A 45 -6.78 -5.59 19.75
CA SER A 45 -6.85 -6.33 18.48
C SER A 45 -8.03 -5.86 17.61
N ASP A 46 -8.40 -4.58 17.71
CA ASP A 46 -9.47 -3.94 16.95
C ASP A 46 -8.87 -3.22 15.73
N SER A 47 -8.60 -4.01 14.69
CA SER A 47 -8.00 -3.49 13.46
C SER A 47 -8.90 -2.49 12.73
N ASP A 48 -10.24 -2.64 12.82
CA ASP A 48 -11.16 -1.71 12.14
C ASP A 48 -11.16 -0.34 12.80
N ALA A 49 -11.18 -0.29 14.12
CA ALA A 49 -11.06 0.97 14.85
C ALA A 49 -9.69 1.62 14.62
N ALA A 50 -8.61 0.84 14.58
CA ALA A 50 -7.27 1.34 14.28
C ALA A 50 -7.19 1.94 12.87
N ILE A 51 -7.75 1.27 11.85
CA ILE A 51 -7.82 1.78 10.47
C ILE A 51 -8.56 3.12 10.45
N ALA A 52 -9.71 3.22 11.12
CA ALA A 52 -10.47 4.47 11.17
C ALA A 52 -9.64 5.61 11.81
N THR A 53 -8.92 5.32 12.89
CA THR A 53 -8.08 6.31 13.58
C THR A 53 -6.88 6.75 12.72
N TYR A 54 -6.20 5.84 12.03
CA TYR A 54 -5.09 6.20 11.14
C TYR A 54 -5.57 6.94 9.88
N ARG A 55 -6.78 6.65 9.36
CA ARG A 55 -7.39 7.44 8.29
C ARG A 55 -7.69 8.88 8.74
N GLU A 56 -8.15 9.08 9.97
CA GLU A 56 -8.37 10.41 10.56
C GLU A 56 -7.07 11.24 10.60
N ILE A 57 -5.92 10.60 10.86
CA ILE A 57 -4.62 11.26 10.75
C ILE A 57 -4.35 11.71 9.32
N LEU A 58 -4.59 10.85 8.33
CA LEU A 58 -4.37 11.18 6.92
C LEU A 58 -5.34 12.23 6.37
N ASP A 59 -6.51 12.40 6.98
CA ASP A 59 -7.44 13.48 6.63
C ASP A 59 -6.89 14.86 7.02
N SER A 60 -6.08 14.92 8.08
CA SER A 60 -5.42 16.16 8.53
C SER A 60 -4.02 16.35 7.95
N ASP A 61 -3.30 15.24 7.65
CA ASP A 61 -1.96 15.23 7.09
C ASP A 61 -1.84 14.03 6.12
N ALA A 62 -2.18 14.28 4.85
CA ALA A 62 -2.22 13.24 3.82
C ALA A 62 -0.84 12.60 3.53
N GLN A 63 0.26 13.22 4.00
CA GLN A 63 1.63 12.78 3.77
C GLN A 63 2.27 12.11 5.01
N GLU A 64 1.51 11.88 6.07
CA GLU A 64 2.02 11.28 7.30
C GLU A 64 2.43 9.81 7.08
N VAL A 65 3.73 9.60 6.88
CA VAL A 65 4.31 8.30 6.50
C VAL A 65 3.98 7.20 7.51
N ARG A 66 4.03 7.51 8.82
CA ARG A 66 3.72 6.51 9.86
C ARG A 66 2.28 6.01 9.78
N ALA A 67 1.34 6.89 9.44
CA ALA A 67 -0.05 6.49 9.27
C ALA A 67 -0.24 5.63 8.01
N LEU A 68 0.46 5.97 6.91
CA LEU A 68 0.48 5.16 5.70
C LEU A 68 1.06 3.75 5.96
N ASP A 69 2.17 3.64 6.70
CA ASP A 69 2.81 2.36 7.05
C ASP A 69 1.89 1.50 7.93
N ALA A 70 1.22 2.12 8.91
CA ALA A 70 0.26 1.42 9.77
C ALA A 70 -0.94 0.88 8.97
N LEU A 71 -1.53 1.71 8.09
CA LEU A 71 -2.64 1.31 7.23
C LEU A 71 -2.24 0.23 6.23
N GLU A 72 -1.05 0.33 5.63
CA GLU A 72 -0.52 -0.69 4.74
C GLU A 72 -0.46 -2.06 5.45
N SER A 73 0.12 -2.09 6.66
CA SER A 73 0.24 -3.32 7.46
C SER A 73 -1.13 -3.89 7.83
N LEU A 74 -2.08 -3.05 8.22
CA LEU A 74 -3.44 -3.46 8.59
C LEU A 74 -4.23 -3.98 7.40
N HIS A 75 -4.16 -3.31 6.23
CA HIS A 75 -4.84 -3.76 5.03
C HIS A 75 -4.27 -5.09 4.49
N VAL A 76 -2.95 -5.29 4.58
CA VAL A 76 -2.33 -6.60 4.28
C VAL A 76 -2.84 -7.68 5.22
N ALA A 77 -2.85 -7.43 6.54
CA ALA A 77 -3.30 -8.41 7.54
C ALA A 77 -4.79 -8.77 7.40
N LYS A 78 -5.61 -7.84 6.89
CA LYS A 78 -7.04 -8.04 6.64
C LYS A 78 -7.36 -8.49 5.21
N GLU A 79 -6.35 -8.67 4.37
CA GLU A 79 -6.51 -9.01 2.94
C GLU A 79 -7.41 -7.99 2.18
N GLN A 80 -7.38 -6.73 2.59
CA GLN A 80 -8.13 -5.63 1.97
C GLN A 80 -7.32 -5.03 0.81
N TRP A 81 -7.21 -5.79 -0.27
CA TRP A 81 -6.28 -5.50 -1.36
C TRP A 81 -6.58 -4.19 -2.11
N THR A 82 -7.84 -3.86 -2.30
CA THR A 82 -8.24 -2.59 -2.95
C THR A 82 -7.85 -1.37 -2.10
N ASP A 83 -8.06 -1.44 -0.78
CA ASP A 83 -7.64 -0.38 0.15
C ASP A 83 -6.10 -0.27 0.19
N LEU A 84 -5.39 -1.41 0.21
CA LEU A 84 -3.94 -1.46 0.13
C LEU A 84 -3.41 -0.73 -1.11
N ILE A 85 -3.99 -0.99 -2.28
CA ILE A 85 -3.61 -0.30 -3.53
C ILE A 85 -3.82 1.20 -3.39
N GLY A 86 -4.88 1.65 -2.74
CA GLY A 86 -5.13 3.07 -2.46
C GLY A 86 -4.01 3.69 -1.62
N ILE A 87 -3.52 3.00 -0.59
CA ILE A 87 -2.37 3.45 0.23
C ILE A 87 -1.08 3.46 -0.58
N LEU A 88 -0.81 2.41 -1.35
CA LEU A 88 0.39 2.33 -2.18
C LEU A 88 0.43 3.43 -3.25
N ARG A 89 -0.71 3.78 -3.88
CA ARG A 89 -0.80 4.90 -4.83
C ARG A 89 -0.42 6.23 -4.17
N ARG A 90 -0.90 6.50 -2.95
CA ARG A 90 -0.48 7.70 -2.19
C ARG A 90 1.03 7.70 -1.94
N ARG A 91 1.61 6.56 -1.62
CA ARG A 91 3.07 6.43 -1.43
C ARG A 91 3.85 6.66 -2.74
N VAL A 92 3.31 6.22 -3.88
CA VAL A 92 3.87 6.51 -5.21
C VAL A 92 3.95 8.02 -5.44
N ASP A 93 2.90 8.77 -5.07
CA ASP A 93 2.88 10.24 -5.22
C ASP A 93 3.88 10.94 -4.30
N LEU A 94 4.24 10.33 -3.17
CA LEU A 94 5.19 10.85 -2.19
C LEU A 94 6.63 10.37 -2.41
N ALA A 95 6.87 9.45 -3.35
CA ALA A 95 8.18 8.86 -3.57
C ALA A 95 9.20 9.90 -4.02
N ALA A 96 10.28 10.04 -3.27
CA ALA A 96 11.32 11.04 -3.50
C ALA A 96 12.27 10.67 -4.65
N ASP A 97 12.39 9.38 -4.97
CA ASP A 97 13.29 8.88 -6.00
C ASP A 97 12.59 7.86 -6.92
N SER A 98 13.15 7.72 -8.12
CA SER A 98 12.57 6.88 -9.17
C SER A 98 12.64 5.38 -8.86
N GLN A 99 13.56 4.94 -7.98
CA GLN A 99 13.65 3.52 -7.62
C GLN A 99 12.54 3.15 -6.64
N THR A 100 12.37 3.91 -5.57
CA THR A 100 11.26 3.74 -4.62
C THR A 100 9.91 3.79 -5.34
N ARG A 101 9.74 4.76 -6.26
CA ARG A 101 8.53 4.87 -7.06
C ARG A 101 8.29 3.62 -7.90
N ARG A 102 9.30 3.13 -8.60
CA ARG A 102 9.24 1.91 -9.40
C ARG A 102 8.83 0.70 -8.56
N ASP A 103 9.42 0.54 -7.38
CA ASP A 103 9.15 -0.60 -6.50
C ASP A 103 7.73 -0.58 -5.95
N LEU A 104 7.18 0.60 -5.66
CA LEU A 104 5.79 0.78 -5.27
C LEU A 104 4.82 0.46 -6.44
N LEU A 105 5.12 0.93 -7.64
CA LEU A 105 4.32 0.61 -8.84
C LEU A 105 4.34 -0.90 -9.14
N TRP A 106 5.50 -1.54 -9.01
CA TRP A 106 5.62 -2.99 -9.13
C TRP A 106 4.71 -3.72 -8.14
N ARG A 107 4.78 -3.32 -6.88
CA ARG A 107 3.98 -3.93 -5.82
C ARG A 107 2.47 -3.76 -6.07
N ILE A 108 2.04 -2.61 -6.58
CA ILE A 108 0.65 -2.40 -6.98
C ILE A 108 0.24 -3.38 -8.06
N ALA A 109 1.03 -3.47 -9.15
CA ALA A 109 0.75 -4.38 -10.27
C ALA A 109 0.72 -5.85 -9.82
N GLU A 110 1.65 -6.27 -8.95
CA GLU A 110 1.70 -7.61 -8.39
C GLU A 110 0.48 -7.93 -7.51
N VAL A 111 0.02 -7.00 -6.66
CA VAL A 111 -1.19 -7.17 -5.86
C VAL A 111 -2.43 -7.31 -6.75
N ILE A 112 -2.53 -6.51 -7.80
CA ILE A 112 -3.63 -6.58 -8.77
C ILE A 112 -3.61 -7.95 -9.48
N GLU A 113 -2.45 -8.37 -9.95
CA GLU A 113 -2.30 -9.65 -10.65
C GLU A 113 -2.63 -10.85 -9.75
N VAL A 114 -1.98 -10.90 -8.58
CA VAL A 114 -1.97 -12.12 -7.74
C VAL A 114 -3.14 -12.18 -6.77
N LYS A 115 -3.55 -11.04 -6.22
CA LYS A 115 -4.57 -10.99 -5.16
C LYS A 115 -5.95 -10.65 -5.69
N LEU A 116 -6.05 -9.77 -6.67
CA LEU A 116 -7.33 -9.43 -7.31
C LEU A 116 -7.59 -10.29 -8.55
N ALA A 117 -6.57 -10.96 -9.08
CA ALA A 117 -6.62 -11.74 -10.31
C ALA A 117 -7.15 -10.94 -11.52
N ASP A 118 -6.94 -9.62 -11.52
CA ASP A 118 -7.31 -8.73 -12.60
C ASP A 118 -6.12 -8.56 -13.57
N ARG A 119 -6.13 -9.39 -14.61
CA ARG A 119 -5.05 -9.43 -15.60
C ARG A 119 -4.94 -8.13 -16.39
N ASP A 120 -6.06 -7.54 -16.79
CA ASP A 120 -6.06 -6.36 -17.66
C ASP A 120 -5.57 -5.11 -16.87
N GLU A 121 -5.98 -4.98 -15.62
CA GLU A 121 -5.46 -3.92 -14.75
C GLU A 121 -3.97 -4.17 -14.40
N ALA A 122 -3.54 -5.41 -14.23
CA ALA A 122 -2.13 -5.75 -14.01
C ALA A 122 -1.25 -5.39 -15.23
N ILE A 123 -1.71 -5.70 -16.45
CA ILE A 123 -1.05 -5.28 -17.70
C ILE A 123 -0.88 -3.77 -17.72
N THR A 124 -1.93 -3.02 -17.38
CA THR A 124 -1.87 -1.56 -17.27
C THR A 124 -0.84 -1.11 -16.24
N GLY A 125 -0.82 -1.74 -15.06
CA GLY A 125 0.12 -1.43 -13.98
C GLY A 125 1.59 -1.64 -14.36
N TYR A 126 1.94 -2.79 -14.95
CA TYR A 126 3.29 -3.03 -15.45
C TYR A 126 3.64 -2.12 -16.64
N GLY A 127 2.67 -1.75 -17.48
CA GLY A 127 2.84 -0.78 -18.57
C GLY A 127 3.25 0.61 -18.07
N VAL A 128 2.73 1.04 -16.91
CA VAL A 128 3.15 2.31 -16.28
C VAL A 128 4.64 2.27 -15.93
N ILE A 129 5.16 1.16 -15.43
CA ILE A 129 6.59 1.00 -15.13
C ILE A 129 7.42 1.17 -16.41
N LEU A 130 7.01 0.54 -17.51
CA LEU A 130 7.71 0.66 -18.79
C LEU A 130 7.62 2.06 -19.41
N SER A 131 6.58 2.82 -19.14
CA SER A 131 6.48 4.21 -19.59
C SER A 131 7.50 5.14 -18.90
N GLU A 132 7.86 4.82 -17.65
CA GLU A 132 8.87 5.54 -16.87
C GLU A 132 10.28 4.97 -17.08
N ARG A 133 10.40 3.66 -17.31
CA ARG A 133 11.66 2.91 -17.49
C ARG A 133 11.51 1.89 -18.63
N ALA A 134 11.77 2.31 -19.83
CA ALA A 134 11.56 1.50 -21.03
C ALA A 134 12.32 0.16 -21.05
N GLU A 135 13.44 0.06 -20.31
CA GLU A 135 14.32 -1.10 -20.22
C GLU A 135 14.17 -1.86 -18.88
N ASP A 136 13.04 -1.71 -18.19
CA ASP A 136 12.76 -2.48 -16.97
C ASP A 136 12.49 -3.93 -17.33
N VAL A 137 13.53 -4.75 -17.28
CA VAL A 137 13.49 -6.17 -17.66
C VAL A 137 12.41 -6.95 -16.91
N PRO A 138 12.27 -6.84 -15.58
CA PRO A 138 11.20 -7.53 -14.86
C PRO A 138 9.80 -7.15 -15.37
N ALA A 139 9.55 -5.88 -15.70
CA ALA A 139 8.25 -5.44 -16.20
C ALA A 139 7.99 -5.95 -17.63
N ILE A 140 9.02 -5.99 -18.49
CA ILE A 140 8.93 -6.61 -19.82
C ILE A 140 8.56 -8.09 -19.68
N ASP A 141 9.25 -8.84 -18.82
CA ASP A 141 9.02 -10.27 -18.63
C ASP A 141 7.61 -10.54 -18.03
N ALA A 142 7.14 -9.70 -17.10
CA ALA A 142 5.78 -9.80 -16.54
C ALA A 142 4.71 -9.57 -17.62
N LEU A 143 4.87 -8.53 -18.45
CA LEU A 143 3.96 -8.23 -19.55
C LEU A 143 3.97 -9.33 -20.63
N ALA A 144 5.15 -9.84 -21.00
CA ALA A 144 5.24 -10.94 -21.95
C ALA A 144 4.44 -12.16 -21.49
N ARG A 145 4.58 -12.57 -20.23
CA ARG A 145 3.84 -13.66 -19.62
C ARG A 145 2.32 -13.40 -19.58
N LEU A 146 1.91 -12.18 -19.26
CA LEU A 146 0.49 -11.82 -19.21
C LEU A 146 -0.13 -11.79 -20.61
N TYR A 147 0.59 -11.25 -21.62
CA TYR A 147 0.15 -11.24 -23.01
C TYR A 147 0.09 -12.65 -23.61
N GLU A 148 1.04 -13.53 -23.26
CA GLU A 148 1.00 -14.94 -23.66
C GLU A 148 -0.26 -15.62 -23.11
N SER A 149 -0.55 -15.45 -21.82
CA SER A 149 -1.74 -16.02 -21.16
C SER A 149 -3.06 -15.45 -21.69
N ALA A 150 -3.01 -14.25 -22.27
CA ALA A 150 -4.15 -13.56 -22.90
C ALA A 150 -4.28 -13.83 -24.39
N GLU A 151 -3.39 -14.65 -24.99
CA GLU A 151 -3.30 -14.90 -26.43
C GLU A 151 -3.12 -13.63 -27.28
N GLN A 152 -2.55 -12.57 -26.68
CA GLN A 152 -2.28 -11.28 -27.33
C GLN A 152 -0.93 -11.30 -28.05
N HIS A 153 -0.84 -12.06 -29.14
CA HIS A 153 0.42 -12.37 -29.83
C HIS A 153 1.18 -11.14 -30.33
N SER A 154 0.48 -10.10 -30.78
CA SER A 154 1.13 -8.86 -31.24
C SER A 154 1.86 -8.13 -30.09
N ASN A 155 1.22 -8.05 -28.92
CA ASN A 155 1.79 -7.40 -27.74
C ASN A 155 2.91 -8.23 -27.15
N LEU A 156 2.78 -9.56 -27.17
CA LEU A 156 3.83 -10.48 -26.77
C LEU A 156 5.08 -10.30 -27.64
N LEU A 157 4.91 -10.20 -28.97
CA LEU A 157 6.04 -10.00 -29.89
C LEU A 157 6.78 -8.69 -29.58
N ASP A 158 6.07 -7.57 -29.35
CA ASP A 158 6.67 -6.29 -28.95
C ASP A 158 7.52 -6.43 -27.67
N MET A 159 7.02 -7.16 -26.66
CA MET A 159 7.79 -7.38 -25.43
C MET A 159 9.05 -8.23 -25.67
N LEU A 160 8.96 -9.26 -26.51
CA LEU A 160 10.10 -10.10 -26.84
C LEU A 160 11.15 -9.34 -27.66
N GLU A 161 10.74 -8.50 -28.60
CA GLU A 161 11.63 -7.62 -29.36
C GLU A 161 12.36 -6.60 -28.46
N ARG A 162 11.68 -6.02 -27.48
CA ARG A 162 12.31 -5.16 -26.47
C ARG A 162 13.27 -5.90 -25.55
N ARG A 163 12.99 -7.15 -25.26
CA ARG A 163 13.81 -8.00 -24.37
C ARG A 163 15.12 -8.45 -25.00
N LEU A 164 15.14 -8.67 -26.33
CA LEU A 164 16.27 -9.20 -27.09
C LEU A 164 17.59 -8.44 -26.87
N PRO A 165 17.67 -7.10 -27.06
CA PRO A 165 18.91 -6.35 -26.86
C PRO A 165 19.42 -6.41 -25.42
N LEU A 166 18.52 -6.52 -24.43
CA LEU A 166 18.84 -6.51 -23.01
C LEU A 166 19.42 -7.86 -22.50
N THR A 167 19.35 -8.92 -23.32
CA THR A 167 19.93 -10.24 -22.96
C THR A 167 21.44 -10.30 -23.17
N HIS A 168 22.02 -9.38 -23.91
CA HIS A 168 23.45 -9.40 -24.28
C HIS A 168 24.35 -8.59 -23.34
N GLU A 169 23.79 -7.95 -22.30
CA GLU A 169 24.54 -7.15 -21.33
C GLU A 169 24.90 -7.88 -20.03
N VAL A 170 24.78 -9.25 -19.98
CA VAL A 170 25.29 -10.02 -18.84
C VAL A 170 26.74 -10.41 -19.14
N PRO A 171 27.74 -9.83 -18.45
CA PRO A 171 29.15 -10.22 -18.58
C PRO A 171 29.40 -11.62 -18.02
#